data_62c2bee802aa704621928fc58e66cb2e
#
_entry.id   62c2bee802aa704621928fc58e66cb2e
#
_cell.length_a   1.000
_cell.length_b   1.000
_cell.length_c   1.000
_cell.angle_alpha   90.00
_cell.angle_beta   90.00
_cell.angle_gamma   90.00
#
_symmetry.space_group_name_H-M   'P 1'
#
loop_
_entity.id
_entity.type
_entity.pdbx_description
1 polymer ?
#
loop_
_entity_poly.entity_id
_entity_poly.type
_entity_poly.pdbx_seq_one_letter_code
_entity_poly.pdbx_strand_id
1 'polypeptide(L)'
;MSTNANWCTKFSLQKRTLPRILFFLNLLIFLQEISAQNNTLYFMPSIPQANQLNPALRHACKVYVELPVISSIRQNERNTGFGFHDAVHTGTGGTWVADLDNLDRKLGRMNYVLVNSDIDLLGAGFEYKNWYFTFLISDHTSTQISYPHGIISLRDGNWNVNGGNPVRLNLNNLGANSTLWNSIGISASKDIREGLRLGLRLQYLNGMANINTRRTTVSLNTTSDPITLDAEVKYKINSSLPVKLAFASNGLVNGVDFTPAMQNLIGNYIFNGNRGLSVDGGVIYDIDEATQLSASFTDLGFIMWRKNVNNLTGEGKFVFSGIDLNKYLLNPGQNDLLVALKDSLTNAFQASSTKKGYITALPLNLYGGITRQLLPNLRAGAMTWIEINSLHIRPSLTLSLNFTPFKAFAATMSYTIMNNKFNQIGTGFAFGRRGAQFYILTDNIPVRFTRDVSTSLIWPYNARMISLRFGVNLFFGCDKKEEGSGSAGKARNPKSKMNSNCPAYN
;
A
#
# COMPACT_ATOMS: atom_id res chain seq x y z
N MET A 1 45.27 34.30 -31.74
CA MET A 1 45.59 33.65 -30.47
C MET A 1 44.28 33.19 -29.86
N SER A 2 44.15 31.91 -29.81
CA SER A 2 42.95 31.17 -29.37
C SER A 2 42.81 31.15 -27.85
N THR A 3 41.60 31.26 -27.32
CA THR A 3 41.22 30.58 -26.06
C THR A 3 39.80 30.11 -26.14
N ASN A 4 39.68 28.82 -26.39
CA ASN A 4 38.46 28.03 -26.20
C ASN A 4 38.14 27.93 -24.72
N ALA A 5 36.94 28.32 -24.31
CA ALA A 5 36.38 27.97 -23.02
C ALA A 5 35.33 26.86 -23.19
N ASN A 6 35.79 25.62 -23.03
CA ASN A 6 34.94 24.42 -22.95
C ASN A 6 34.21 24.41 -21.60
N TRP A 7 32.92 24.65 -21.60
CA TRP A 7 32.01 24.32 -20.48
C TRP A 7 31.30 22.99 -20.76
N CYS A 8 32.09 21.90 -20.65
CA CYS A 8 31.56 20.56 -20.52
C CYS A 8 31.71 20.12 -19.05
N THR A 9 30.76 20.37 -18.21
CA THR A 9 30.70 19.71 -16.91
C THR A 9 30.39 18.24 -17.12
N LYS A 10 31.45 17.44 -17.06
CA LYS A 10 31.38 15.98 -17.02
C LYS A 10 30.65 15.54 -15.76
N PHE A 11 29.40 15.09 -15.91
CA PHE A 11 28.79 14.16 -14.96
C PHE A 11 29.53 12.82 -15.08
N SER A 12 30.60 12.63 -14.35
CA SER A 12 31.23 11.33 -14.21
C SER A 12 30.53 10.54 -13.12
N LEU A 13 29.42 9.93 -13.47
CA LEU A 13 28.88 8.81 -12.69
C LEU A 13 29.91 7.66 -12.78
N GLN A 14 30.52 7.34 -11.64
CA GLN A 14 31.47 6.24 -11.55
C GLN A 14 30.84 4.96 -12.12
N LYS A 15 31.43 4.42 -13.20
CA LYS A 15 30.93 3.27 -13.98
C LYS A 15 30.67 1.98 -13.18
N ARG A 16 31.02 1.94 -11.89
CA ARG A 16 30.84 0.75 -11.02
C ARG A 16 29.61 0.79 -10.11
N THR A 17 28.96 1.92 -9.91
CA THR A 17 27.76 2.05 -9.08
C THR A 17 26.48 2.02 -9.91
N LEU A 18 26.54 2.44 -11.18
CA LEU A 18 25.41 2.44 -12.09
C LEU A 18 24.74 1.07 -12.29
N PRO A 19 25.48 -0.06 -12.51
CA PRO A 19 24.85 -1.37 -12.66
C PRO A 19 24.22 -1.89 -11.35
N ARG A 20 24.71 -1.50 -10.18
CA ARG A 20 24.11 -1.88 -8.89
C ARG A 20 22.86 -1.06 -8.59
N ILE A 21 22.88 0.23 -8.86
CA ILE A 21 21.67 1.08 -8.75
C ILE A 21 20.64 0.66 -9.78
N LEU A 22 21.02 0.37 -11.01
CA LEU A 22 20.14 -0.20 -12.04
C LEU A 22 19.65 -1.60 -11.67
N PHE A 23 20.45 -2.43 -11.01
CA PHE A 23 20.01 -3.74 -10.52
C PHE A 23 19.00 -3.59 -9.37
N PHE A 24 19.23 -2.70 -8.40
CA PHE A 24 18.25 -2.41 -7.35
C PHE A 24 17.02 -1.68 -7.89
N LEU A 25 17.17 -0.76 -8.83
CA LEU A 25 16.05 -0.12 -9.52
C LEU A 25 15.28 -1.13 -10.40
N ASN A 26 15.97 -2.04 -11.10
CA ASN A 26 15.33 -3.13 -11.83
C ASN A 26 14.71 -4.15 -10.89
N LEU A 27 15.31 -4.46 -9.74
CA LEU A 27 14.69 -5.30 -8.72
C LEU A 27 13.43 -4.62 -8.14
N LEU A 28 13.46 -3.30 -7.91
CA LEU A 28 12.29 -2.50 -7.57
C LEU A 28 11.28 -2.39 -8.73
N ILE A 29 11.76 -2.32 -9.99
CA ILE A 29 10.91 -2.32 -11.19
C ILE A 29 10.31 -3.70 -11.45
N PHE A 30 11.05 -4.80 -11.21
CA PHE A 30 10.51 -6.16 -11.29
C PHE A 30 9.50 -6.48 -10.17
N LEU A 31 9.50 -5.73 -9.05
CA LEU A 31 8.51 -5.83 -7.98
C LEU A 31 7.25 -4.97 -8.25
N GLN A 32 7.19 -4.24 -9.36
CA GLN A 32 6.13 -3.25 -9.63
C GLN A 32 4.77 -3.83 -10.05
N GLU A 33 4.60 -5.15 -10.16
CA GLU A 33 3.40 -5.68 -10.82
C GLU A 33 2.49 -6.58 -9.98
N ILE A 34 2.55 -6.55 -8.64
CA ILE A 34 1.77 -7.51 -7.87
C ILE A 34 1.24 -6.90 -6.57
N SER A 35 -0.10 -6.86 -6.40
CA SER A 35 -0.73 -6.09 -5.33
C SER A 35 -1.95 -6.73 -4.68
N ALA A 36 -2.02 -6.87 -3.34
CA ALA A 36 -3.10 -7.51 -2.57
C ALA A 36 -3.71 -6.66 -1.45
N GLN A 37 -5.03 -6.76 -1.29
CA GLN A 37 -5.71 -6.59 -0.01
C GLN A 37 -5.57 -7.89 0.80
N ASN A 38 -5.74 -7.82 2.13
CA ASN A 38 -5.64 -9.03 2.97
C ASN A 38 -6.98 -9.79 3.11
N ASN A 39 -7.95 -9.55 2.21
CA ASN A 39 -9.30 -10.10 2.34
C ASN A 39 -9.32 -11.63 2.24
N THR A 40 -8.54 -12.17 1.30
CA THR A 40 -8.42 -13.63 1.12
C THR A 40 -7.68 -14.28 2.31
N LEU A 41 -6.63 -13.63 2.84
CA LEU A 41 -5.88 -14.12 4.00
C LEU A 41 -6.75 -14.26 5.25
N TYR A 42 -7.72 -13.37 5.45
CA TYR A 42 -8.63 -13.42 6.60
C TYR A 42 -9.34 -14.77 6.74
N PHE A 43 -9.62 -15.44 5.63
CA PHE A 43 -10.30 -16.73 5.58
C PHE A 43 -9.34 -17.92 5.58
N MET A 44 -8.03 -17.69 5.74
CA MET A 44 -7.00 -18.74 5.75
C MET A 44 -6.27 -18.81 7.10
N PRO A 45 -6.94 -19.19 8.20
CA PRO A 45 -6.34 -19.25 9.54
C PRO A 45 -5.23 -20.33 9.67
N SER A 46 -5.08 -21.18 8.67
CA SER A 46 -3.95 -22.11 8.56
C SER A 46 -2.61 -21.41 8.24
N ILE A 47 -2.63 -20.17 7.83
CA ILE A 47 -1.44 -19.34 7.57
C ILE A 47 -1.20 -18.47 8.81
N PRO A 48 -0.02 -18.55 9.47
CA PRO A 48 0.27 -17.77 10.68
C PRO A 48 0.06 -16.27 10.52
N GLN A 49 0.35 -15.72 9.35
CA GLN A 49 0.19 -14.31 9.01
C GLN A 49 -1.26 -13.79 9.10
N ALA A 50 -2.27 -14.67 9.16
CA ALA A 50 -3.64 -14.28 9.46
C ALA A 50 -3.78 -13.63 10.86
N ASN A 51 -2.88 -13.95 11.80
CA ASN A 51 -2.77 -13.29 13.11
C ASN A 51 -2.50 -11.77 12.98
N GLN A 52 -1.89 -11.31 11.88
CA GLN A 52 -1.67 -9.88 11.62
C GLN A 52 -3.00 -9.12 11.45
N LEU A 53 -4.05 -9.79 11.00
CA LEU A 53 -5.38 -9.19 10.80
C LEU A 53 -6.27 -9.29 12.05
N ASN A 54 -6.05 -10.31 12.86
CA ASN A 54 -6.77 -10.52 14.12
C ASN A 54 -5.84 -11.20 15.14
N PRO A 55 -5.36 -10.48 16.16
CA PRO A 55 -4.46 -11.04 17.18
C PRO A 55 -5.05 -12.22 17.98
N ALA A 56 -6.37 -12.43 17.94
CA ALA A 56 -7.00 -13.59 18.55
C ALA A 56 -6.83 -14.89 17.74
N LEU A 57 -6.42 -14.82 16.47
CA LEU A 57 -6.14 -16.00 15.65
C LEU A 57 -4.87 -16.70 16.12
N ARG A 58 -4.94 -18.04 16.20
CA ARG A 58 -3.84 -18.92 16.58
C ARG A 58 -3.58 -19.93 15.48
N HIS A 59 -2.34 -20.27 15.26
CA HIS A 59 -1.98 -21.40 14.43
C HIS A 59 -2.19 -22.72 15.17
N ALA A 60 -2.49 -23.79 14.43
CA ALA A 60 -2.76 -25.10 15.01
C ALA A 60 -1.52 -25.82 15.56
N CYS A 61 -0.31 -25.46 15.11
CA CYS A 61 0.95 -25.99 15.62
C CYS A 61 1.42 -25.18 16.83
N LYS A 62 2.10 -25.84 17.77
CA LYS A 62 2.56 -25.21 19.02
C LYS A 62 3.57 -24.09 18.81
N VAL A 63 4.40 -24.21 17.77
CA VAL A 63 5.42 -23.22 17.42
C VAL A 63 5.44 -23.04 15.91
N TYR A 64 5.54 -21.80 15.46
CA TYR A 64 5.94 -21.45 14.10
C TYR A 64 7.09 -20.46 14.10
N VAL A 65 7.89 -20.49 13.05
CA VAL A 65 8.97 -19.54 12.80
C VAL A 65 8.87 -19.04 11.37
N GLU A 66 9.00 -17.75 11.23
CA GLU A 66 9.08 -17.07 9.94
C GLU A 66 10.55 -16.90 9.55
N LEU A 67 10.86 -17.29 8.33
CA LEU A 67 12.20 -17.11 7.76
C LEU A 67 12.36 -15.67 7.29
N PRO A 68 13.53 -15.04 7.52
CA PRO A 68 13.74 -13.65 7.15
C PRO A 68 13.40 -13.36 5.69
N VAL A 69 12.56 -12.34 5.47
CA VAL A 69 12.14 -11.82 4.15
C VAL A 69 11.24 -12.76 3.36
N ILE A 70 11.45 -14.09 3.41
CA ILE A 70 10.73 -15.05 2.54
C ILE A 70 9.45 -15.61 3.15
N SER A 71 9.17 -15.35 4.44
CA SER A 71 7.97 -15.87 5.09
C SER A 71 6.71 -15.09 4.77
N SER A 72 6.84 -13.81 4.43
CA SER A 72 5.71 -13.04 3.92
C SER A 72 6.21 -11.83 3.14
N ILE A 73 5.90 -11.80 1.88
CA ILE A 73 6.02 -10.62 1.04
C ILE A 73 4.61 -10.31 0.55
N ARG A 74 4.12 -9.14 0.90
CA ARG A 74 2.85 -8.59 0.42
C ARG A 74 3.09 -7.32 -0.36
N GLN A 75 2.49 -7.25 -1.53
CA GLN A 75 2.50 -6.06 -2.36
C GLN A 75 1.06 -5.69 -2.74
N ASN A 76 0.68 -4.41 -2.67
CA ASN A 76 -0.68 -3.91 -2.95
C ASN A 76 -0.63 -2.61 -3.76
N GLU A 77 -1.13 -2.64 -5.01
CA GLU A 77 -1.28 -1.46 -5.86
C GLU A 77 -2.72 -1.33 -6.35
N ARG A 78 -3.18 -0.11 -6.42
CA ARG A 78 -4.53 0.19 -6.88
C ARG A 78 -4.58 1.57 -7.50
N ASN A 79 -5.20 1.65 -8.66
CA ASN A 79 -5.56 2.91 -9.30
C ASN A 79 -7.08 3.04 -9.35
N THR A 80 -7.62 4.08 -8.75
CA THR A 80 -9.07 4.30 -8.73
C THR A 80 -9.58 4.96 -10.02
N GLY A 81 -8.70 5.63 -10.76
CA GLY A 81 -9.04 6.38 -11.98
C GLY A 81 -9.20 5.48 -13.19
N PHE A 82 -8.19 4.66 -13.49
CA PHE A 82 -8.15 3.87 -14.72
C PHE A 82 -7.39 2.54 -14.55
N GLY A 83 -7.61 1.60 -15.43
CA GLY A 83 -6.79 0.41 -15.63
C GLY A 83 -5.84 0.59 -16.80
N PHE A 84 -4.92 -0.34 -17.00
CA PHE A 84 -3.96 -0.28 -18.10
C PHE A 84 -4.64 -0.11 -19.46
N HIS A 85 -5.69 -0.88 -19.74
CA HIS A 85 -6.45 -0.83 -20.99
C HIS A 85 -7.22 0.49 -21.22
N ASP A 86 -7.44 1.28 -20.17
CA ASP A 86 -8.05 2.61 -20.31
C ASP A 86 -7.01 3.65 -20.78
N ALA A 87 -5.72 3.38 -20.52
CA ALA A 87 -4.62 4.29 -20.78
C ALA A 87 -3.94 4.05 -22.13
N VAL A 88 -4.07 2.84 -22.70
CA VAL A 88 -3.36 2.46 -23.93
C VAL A 88 -4.28 1.62 -24.84
N HIS A 89 -4.06 1.76 -26.15
CA HIS A 89 -4.61 0.86 -27.17
C HIS A 89 -3.49 0.36 -28.09
N THR A 90 -3.75 -0.76 -28.75
CA THR A 90 -2.81 -1.31 -29.72
C THR A 90 -2.88 -0.55 -31.03
N GLY A 91 -1.78 0.10 -31.39
CA GLY A 91 -1.62 0.79 -32.68
C GLY A 91 -1.18 -0.15 -33.81
N THR A 92 -0.85 0.42 -34.94
CA THR A 92 -0.33 -0.30 -36.11
C THR A 92 1.01 -0.98 -35.75
N GLY A 93 1.15 -2.25 -36.15
CA GLY A 93 2.35 -3.04 -35.85
C GLY A 93 2.42 -3.61 -34.43
N GLY A 94 1.33 -3.54 -33.65
CA GLY A 94 1.28 -4.11 -32.29
C GLY A 94 1.94 -3.26 -31.21
N THR A 95 2.32 -2.03 -31.51
CA THR A 95 2.87 -1.05 -30.55
C THR A 95 1.76 -0.50 -29.66
N TRP A 96 2.12 -0.14 -28.42
CA TRP A 96 1.19 0.52 -27.51
C TRP A 96 1.18 2.03 -27.74
N VAL A 97 -0.02 2.57 -27.88
CA VAL A 97 -0.26 4.00 -28.06
C VAL A 97 -1.09 4.50 -26.88
N ALA A 98 -0.68 5.62 -26.28
CA ALA A 98 -1.43 6.25 -25.19
C ALA A 98 -2.78 6.73 -25.69
N ASP A 99 -3.85 6.36 -25.00
CA ASP A 99 -5.23 6.77 -25.28
C ASP A 99 -5.68 7.82 -24.28
N LEU A 100 -5.21 9.06 -24.49
CA LEU A 100 -5.50 10.17 -23.60
C LEU A 100 -6.99 10.57 -23.61
N ASP A 101 -7.68 10.36 -24.73
CA ASP A 101 -9.12 10.64 -24.83
C ASP A 101 -9.94 9.65 -24.02
N ASN A 102 -9.54 8.39 -24.01
CA ASN A 102 -10.20 7.40 -23.16
C ASN A 102 -9.89 7.64 -21.69
N LEU A 103 -8.65 8.02 -21.36
CA LEU A 103 -8.28 8.42 -20.00
C LEU A 103 -9.13 9.58 -19.50
N ASP A 104 -9.32 10.63 -20.31
CA ASP A 104 -10.14 11.79 -19.96
C ASP A 104 -11.58 11.38 -19.60
N ARG A 105 -12.18 10.49 -20.38
CA ARG A 105 -13.53 9.96 -20.10
C ARG A 105 -13.63 9.06 -18.87
N LYS A 106 -12.54 8.41 -18.47
CA LYS A 106 -12.53 7.41 -17.38
C LYS A 106 -12.17 8.00 -16.02
N LEU A 107 -11.37 9.07 -16.00
CA LEU A 107 -10.94 9.69 -14.76
C LEU A 107 -12.13 10.33 -14.02
N GLY A 108 -12.19 10.07 -12.72
CA GLY A 108 -13.08 10.77 -11.81
C GLY A 108 -12.55 12.17 -11.46
N ARG A 109 -13.35 13.01 -10.80
CA ARG A 109 -12.93 14.33 -10.33
C ARG A 109 -11.63 14.29 -9.52
N MET A 110 -11.49 13.27 -8.65
CA MET A 110 -10.29 12.93 -7.90
C MET A 110 -9.99 11.46 -8.06
N ASN A 111 -8.75 11.14 -8.29
CA ASN A 111 -8.26 9.78 -8.48
C ASN A 111 -7.08 9.51 -7.54
N TYR A 112 -6.85 8.24 -7.23
CA TYR A 112 -5.81 7.84 -6.31
C TYR A 112 -5.04 6.65 -6.85
N VAL A 113 -3.72 6.72 -6.77
CA VAL A 113 -2.83 5.56 -6.83
C VAL A 113 -2.45 5.21 -5.40
N LEU A 114 -2.64 3.94 -5.05
CA LEU A 114 -2.30 3.40 -3.74
C LEU A 114 -1.30 2.28 -3.92
N VAL A 115 -0.24 2.33 -3.14
CA VAL A 115 0.80 1.30 -3.11
C VAL A 115 1.07 0.97 -1.66
N ASN A 116 0.80 -0.28 -1.26
CA ASN A 116 1.12 -0.78 0.07
C ASN A 116 2.00 -2.02 -0.08
N SER A 117 3.07 -2.08 0.66
CA SER A 117 3.99 -3.23 0.71
C SER A 117 4.28 -3.59 2.15
N ASP A 118 4.22 -4.89 2.48
CA ASP A 118 4.66 -5.40 3.78
C ASP A 118 5.59 -6.58 3.56
N ILE A 119 6.68 -6.60 4.31
CA ILE A 119 7.69 -7.66 4.29
C ILE A 119 7.97 -8.08 5.73
N ASP A 120 7.71 -9.34 6.05
CA ASP A 120 8.03 -9.87 7.36
C ASP A 120 9.52 -10.25 7.39
N LEU A 121 10.26 -9.57 8.27
CA LEU A 121 11.71 -9.76 8.42
C LEU A 121 12.04 -10.89 9.37
N LEU A 122 11.26 -11.05 10.41
CA LEU A 122 11.40 -12.11 11.42
C LEU A 122 10.09 -12.25 12.17
N GLY A 123 9.63 -13.47 12.33
CA GLY A 123 8.43 -13.76 13.10
C GLY A 123 8.52 -15.12 13.81
N ALA A 124 7.84 -15.22 14.93
CA ALA A 124 7.66 -16.47 15.64
C ALA A 124 6.36 -16.43 16.44
N GLY A 125 5.76 -17.58 16.61
CA GLY A 125 4.63 -17.75 17.52
C GLY A 125 4.75 -19.05 18.30
N PHE A 126 4.32 -19.04 19.56
CA PHE A 126 4.37 -20.22 20.40
C PHE A 126 3.23 -20.24 21.42
N GLU A 127 2.83 -21.46 21.75
CA GLU A 127 1.85 -21.72 22.78
C GLU A 127 2.55 -21.99 24.11
N TYR A 128 2.12 -21.30 25.17
CA TYR A 128 2.56 -21.55 26.54
C TYR A 128 1.35 -21.58 27.48
N LYS A 129 1.06 -22.74 28.06
CA LYS A 129 -0.15 -22.99 28.85
C LYS A 129 -1.41 -22.66 28.02
N ASN A 130 -2.23 -21.72 28.47
CA ASN A 130 -3.46 -21.28 27.79
C ASN A 130 -3.27 -19.98 27.01
N TRP A 131 -2.03 -19.51 26.86
CA TRP A 131 -1.69 -18.31 26.11
C TRP A 131 -1.02 -18.69 24.80
N TYR A 132 -1.26 -17.89 23.79
CA TYR A 132 -0.52 -17.94 22.53
C TYR A 132 0.17 -16.60 22.33
N PHE A 133 1.48 -16.62 22.19
CA PHE A 133 2.30 -15.43 22.00
C PHE A 133 2.83 -15.40 20.58
N THR A 134 2.93 -14.18 20.01
CA THR A 134 3.66 -13.97 18.76
C THR A 134 4.61 -12.79 18.90
N PHE A 135 5.71 -12.89 18.18
CA PHE A 135 6.67 -11.82 17.96
C PHE A 135 6.84 -11.61 16.47
N LEU A 136 6.88 -10.37 16.01
CA LEU A 136 6.97 -10.04 14.59
C LEU A 136 7.77 -8.76 14.39
N ILE A 137 8.69 -8.78 13.44
CA ILE A 137 9.36 -7.60 12.89
C ILE A 137 9.01 -7.52 11.42
N SER A 138 8.42 -6.39 11.00
CA SER A 138 7.98 -6.20 9.62
C SER A 138 8.31 -4.80 9.11
N ASP A 139 8.57 -4.71 7.82
CA ASP A 139 8.67 -3.46 7.09
C ASP A 139 7.35 -3.16 6.39
N HIS A 140 6.99 -1.89 6.42
CA HIS A 140 5.75 -1.40 5.86
C HIS A 140 6.00 -0.18 4.97
N THR A 141 5.35 -0.17 3.83
CA THR A 141 5.23 1.00 2.96
C THR A 141 3.75 1.25 2.70
N SER A 142 3.31 2.46 2.94
CA SER A 142 1.97 2.91 2.55
C SER A 142 2.08 4.22 1.80
N THR A 143 1.74 4.21 0.52
CA THR A 143 1.81 5.37 -0.38
C THR A 143 0.47 5.59 -1.03
N GLN A 144 0.00 6.83 -0.99
CA GLN A 144 -1.16 7.29 -1.70
C GLN A 144 -0.82 8.56 -2.47
N ILE A 145 -0.96 8.51 -3.79
CA ILE A 145 -0.85 9.67 -4.67
C ILE A 145 -2.27 10.07 -5.05
N SER A 146 -2.63 11.31 -4.80
CA SER A 146 -3.91 11.90 -5.23
C SER A 146 -3.68 12.77 -6.45
N TYR A 147 -4.50 12.60 -7.48
CA TYR A 147 -4.42 13.37 -8.71
C TYR A 147 -5.81 13.71 -9.23
N PRO A 148 -6.08 15.02 -9.50
CA PRO A 148 -7.35 15.48 -10.03
C PRO A 148 -7.47 15.18 -11.54
N HIS A 149 -8.69 15.13 -12.05
CA HIS A 149 -8.98 14.99 -13.47
C HIS A 149 -8.28 16.06 -14.32
N GLY A 150 -8.18 17.29 -13.83
CA GLY A 150 -7.53 18.40 -14.54
C GLY A 150 -6.08 18.14 -15.00
N ILE A 151 -5.40 17.11 -14.47
CA ILE A 151 -4.07 16.73 -14.94
C ILE A 151 -4.09 16.29 -16.41
N ILE A 152 -5.09 15.51 -16.82
CA ILE A 152 -5.18 15.06 -18.21
C ILE A 152 -5.66 16.19 -19.12
N SER A 153 -6.51 17.07 -18.59
CA SER A 153 -7.01 18.23 -19.31
C SER A 153 -5.92 19.27 -19.64
N LEU A 154 -4.76 19.23 -18.96
CA LEU A 154 -3.58 20.04 -19.33
C LEU A 154 -3.12 19.78 -20.78
N ARG A 155 -3.37 18.59 -21.33
CA ARG A 155 -3.07 18.23 -22.72
C ARG A 155 -3.71 19.19 -23.72
N ASP A 156 -4.96 19.53 -23.48
CA ASP A 156 -5.76 20.36 -24.38
C ASP A 156 -5.61 21.86 -24.07
N GLY A 157 -4.80 22.16 -23.04
CA GLY A 157 -4.67 23.52 -22.53
C GLY A 157 -5.88 23.96 -21.71
N ASN A 158 -5.93 25.22 -21.38
CA ASN A 158 -7.05 25.84 -20.65
C ASN A 158 -7.92 26.77 -21.53
N TRP A 159 -7.99 26.44 -22.82
CA TRP A 159 -8.81 27.15 -23.79
C TRP A 159 -9.73 26.18 -24.53
N ASN A 160 -11.04 26.42 -24.51
CA ASN A 160 -11.97 25.61 -25.26
C ASN A 160 -11.95 26.04 -26.73
N VAL A 161 -11.27 25.27 -27.56
CA VAL A 161 -11.09 25.56 -28.99
C VAL A 161 -12.45 25.62 -29.75
N ASN A 162 -13.41 24.82 -29.33
CA ASN A 162 -14.73 24.76 -29.98
C ASN A 162 -15.70 25.89 -29.55
N GLY A 163 -15.50 26.46 -28.39
CA GLY A 163 -16.37 27.48 -27.80
C GLY A 163 -15.74 28.88 -27.71
N GLY A 164 -14.46 29.03 -28.02
CA GLY A 164 -13.74 30.30 -27.92
C GLY A 164 -13.63 30.86 -26.47
N ASN A 165 -13.95 30.05 -25.47
CA ASN A 165 -13.98 30.47 -24.08
C ASN A 165 -12.83 29.84 -23.26
N PRO A 166 -12.23 30.60 -22.32
CA PRO A 166 -11.24 30.04 -21.42
C PRO A 166 -11.86 29.03 -20.46
N VAL A 167 -11.10 28.00 -20.14
CA VAL A 167 -11.47 26.96 -19.17
C VAL A 167 -10.56 27.06 -17.96
N ARG A 168 -11.15 27.15 -16.78
CA ARG A 168 -10.38 27.08 -15.54
C ARG A 168 -9.98 25.63 -15.21
N LEU A 169 -8.70 25.34 -15.27
CA LEU A 169 -8.16 24.06 -14.85
C LEU A 169 -7.95 24.05 -13.34
N ASN A 170 -8.50 23.03 -12.69
CA ASN A 170 -8.41 22.84 -11.25
C ASN A 170 -7.56 21.61 -10.96
N LEU A 171 -6.34 21.83 -10.42
CA LEU A 171 -5.42 20.80 -9.99
C LEU A 171 -5.32 20.72 -8.46
N ASN A 172 -6.34 21.19 -7.75
CA ASN A 172 -6.38 21.15 -6.30
C ASN A 172 -6.31 19.71 -5.77
N ASN A 173 -5.70 19.57 -4.60
CA ASN A 173 -5.49 18.28 -3.92
C ASN A 173 -4.58 17.29 -4.67
N LEU A 174 -3.80 17.78 -5.67
CA LEU A 174 -2.65 17.02 -6.16
C LEU A 174 -1.67 16.83 -4.99
N GLY A 175 -1.27 15.60 -4.71
CA GLY A 175 -0.37 15.36 -3.59
C GLY A 175 0.03 13.93 -3.41
N ALA A 176 0.98 13.73 -2.50
CA ALA A 176 1.47 12.42 -2.10
C ALA A 176 1.46 12.30 -0.58
N ASN A 177 0.98 11.17 -0.09
CA ASN A 177 1.10 10.76 1.29
C ASN A 177 1.79 9.41 1.27
N SER A 178 3.04 9.37 1.71
CA SER A 178 3.88 8.17 1.73
C SER A 178 4.50 8.04 3.10
N THR A 179 4.41 6.84 3.66
CA THR A 179 5.02 6.49 4.95
C THR A 179 5.74 5.16 4.82
N LEU A 180 7.01 5.15 5.16
CA LEU A 180 7.84 3.97 5.30
C LEU A 180 8.20 3.81 6.76
N TRP A 181 7.92 2.65 7.33
CA TRP A 181 8.25 2.35 8.72
C TRP A 181 8.50 0.86 8.92
N ASN A 182 9.25 0.53 9.94
CA ASN A 182 9.27 -0.82 10.47
C ASN A 182 8.52 -0.91 11.80
N SER A 183 8.01 -2.10 12.10
CA SER A 183 7.32 -2.40 13.35
C SER A 183 7.99 -3.57 14.06
N ILE A 184 8.04 -3.48 15.40
CA ILE A 184 8.39 -4.58 16.29
C ILE A 184 7.18 -4.83 17.16
N GLY A 185 6.49 -5.95 16.92
CA GLY A 185 5.23 -6.29 17.55
C GLY A 185 5.32 -7.51 18.45
N ILE A 186 4.62 -7.45 19.57
CA ILE A 186 4.39 -8.58 20.46
C ILE A 186 2.90 -8.73 20.65
N SER A 187 2.35 -9.93 20.42
CA SER A 187 0.95 -10.21 20.70
C SER A 187 0.77 -11.35 21.69
N ALA A 188 -0.37 -11.31 22.37
CA ALA A 188 -0.83 -12.38 23.24
C ALA A 188 -2.33 -12.63 23.00
N SER A 189 -2.72 -13.90 22.96
CA SER A 189 -4.14 -14.28 22.92
C SER A 189 -4.45 -15.37 23.93
N LYS A 190 -5.69 -15.34 24.44
CA LYS A 190 -6.16 -16.28 25.47
C LYS A 190 -7.62 -16.63 25.28
N ASP A 191 -7.96 -17.91 25.52
CA ASP A 191 -9.35 -18.32 25.66
C ASP A 191 -9.85 -17.88 27.06
N ILE A 192 -10.79 -16.95 27.08
CA ILE A 192 -11.35 -16.36 28.31
C ILE A 192 -12.43 -17.27 28.88
N ARG A 193 -13.21 -17.86 28.01
CA ARG A 193 -14.22 -18.89 28.31
C ARG A 193 -14.39 -19.78 27.09
N GLU A 194 -15.12 -20.86 27.22
CA GLU A 194 -15.44 -21.74 26.10
C GLU A 194 -16.08 -20.93 24.96
N GLY A 195 -15.54 -21.08 23.76
CA GLY A 195 -15.97 -20.37 22.56
C GLY A 195 -15.54 -18.89 22.46
N LEU A 196 -14.91 -18.27 23.49
CA LEU A 196 -14.51 -16.87 23.44
C LEU A 196 -13.00 -16.69 23.60
N ARG A 197 -12.34 -16.17 22.58
CA ARG A 197 -10.91 -15.84 22.58
C ARG A 197 -10.71 -14.35 22.34
N LEU A 198 -9.82 -13.76 23.13
CA LEU A 198 -9.35 -12.39 22.95
C LEU A 198 -7.87 -12.38 22.58
N GLY A 199 -7.46 -11.39 21.81
CA GLY A 199 -6.08 -11.13 21.44
C GLY A 199 -5.76 -9.64 21.45
N LEU A 200 -4.54 -9.32 21.84
CA LEU A 200 -3.98 -7.98 21.87
C LEU A 200 -2.58 -8.00 21.28
N ARG A 201 -2.21 -6.99 20.48
CA ARG A 201 -0.84 -6.75 20.00
C ARG A 201 -0.44 -5.33 20.32
N LEU A 202 0.79 -5.18 20.81
CA LEU A 202 1.46 -3.90 20.97
C LEU A 202 2.63 -3.82 20.01
N GLN A 203 2.78 -2.69 19.32
CA GLN A 203 3.82 -2.50 18.33
C GLN A 203 4.60 -1.21 18.62
N TYR A 204 5.91 -1.32 18.66
CA TYR A 204 6.82 -0.18 18.55
C TYR A 204 7.06 0.10 17.06
N LEU A 205 6.93 1.36 16.66
CA LEU A 205 7.09 1.81 15.28
C LEU A 205 8.32 2.68 15.15
N ASN A 206 9.12 2.42 14.13
CA ASN A 206 10.26 3.24 13.76
C ASN A 206 10.04 3.79 12.35
N GLY A 207 9.77 5.11 12.25
CA GLY A 207 9.49 5.79 10.99
C GLY A 207 10.76 6.04 10.19
N MET A 208 10.88 5.49 8.99
CA MET A 208 12.06 5.63 8.13
C MET A 208 11.97 6.85 7.22
N ALA A 209 10.85 7.03 6.55
CA ALA A 209 10.60 8.16 5.66
C ALA A 209 9.12 8.52 5.63
N ASN A 210 8.84 9.82 5.49
CA ASN A 210 7.47 10.29 5.32
C ASN A 210 7.39 11.50 4.41
N ILE A 211 6.38 11.52 3.56
CA ILE A 211 5.89 12.69 2.82
C ILE A 211 4.40 12.78 3.10
N ASN A 212 3.94 13.96 3.51
CA ASN A 212 2.53 14.18 3.79
C ASN A 212 2.09 15.53 3.24
N THR A 213 1.40 15.51 2.11
CA THR A 213 0.79 16.70 1.51
C THR A 213 -0.44 17.09 2.30
N ARG A 214 -0.35 18.18 3.05
CA ARG A 214 -1.44 18.68 3.89
C ARG A 214 -2.47 19.46 3.09
N ARG A 215 -2.02 20.20 2.10
CA ARG A 215 -2.85 21.02 1.23
C ARG A 215 -2.10 21.37 -0.04
N THR A 216 -2.80 21.29 -1.16
CA THR A 216 -2.35 21.82 -2.44
C THR A 216 -3.52 22.51 -3.13
N THR A 217 -3.33 23.74 -3.53
CA THR A 217 -4.24 24.48 -4.38
C THR A 217 -3.47 24.90 -5.60
N VAL A 218 -3.87 24.43 -6.77
CA VAL A 218 -3.27 24.78 -8.05
C VAL A 218 -4.40 25.09 -9.03
N SER A 219 -4.42 26.29 -9.56
CA SER A 219 -5.37 26.66 -10.59
C SER A 219 -4.69 27.41 -11.73
N LEU A 220 -5.12 27.08 -12.94
CA LEU A 220 -4.74 27.80 -14.14
C LEU A 220 -6.02 28.39 -14.74
N ASN A 221 -6.00 29.67 -15.02
CA ASN A 221 -7.12 30.38 -15.61
C ASN A 221 -6.62 31.27 -16.74
N THR A 222 -7.22 31.17 -17.91
CA THR A 222 -6.96 32.09 -19.00
C THR A 222 -8.09 33.09 -19.08
N THR A 223 -7.78 34.36 -19.25
CA THR A 223 -8.75 35.42 -19.54
C THR A 223 -8.86 35.60 -21.06
N SER A 224 -9.98 36.15 -21.52
CA SER A 224 -10.23 36.34 -22.95
C SER A 224 -9.90 37.75 -23.45
N ASP A 225 -9.91 38.73 -22.57
CA ASP A 225 -9.63 40.14 -22.93
C ASP A 225 -9.06 40.92 -21.73
N PRO A 226 -7.77 41.26 -21.70
CA PRO A 226 -6.71 40.69 -22.57
C PRO A 226 -6.49 39.20 -22.34
N ILE A 227 -5.93 38.52 -23.31
CA ILE A 227 -5.55 37.11 -23.14
C ILE A 227 -4.39 37.00 -22.15
N THR A 228 -4.66 36.52 -20.96
CA THR A 228 -3.64 36.27 -19.92
C THR A 228 -3.80 34.87 -19.34
N LEU A 229 -2.72 34.27 -18.93
CA LEU A 229 -2.69 33.02 -18.15
C LEU A 229 -2.39 33.36 -16.70
N ASP A 230 -3.37 33.16 -15.83
CA ASP A 230 -3.21 33.32 -14.39
C ASP A 230 -2.98 31.95 -13.75
N ALA A 231 -1.84 31.77 -13.15
CA ALA A 231 -1.51 30.57 -12.39
C ALA A 231 -1.43 30.93 -10.88
N GLU A 232 -2.15 30.19 -10.06
CA GLU A 232 -2.05 30.28 -8.61
C GLU A 232 -1.65 28.93 -8.03
N VAL A 233 -0.60 28.92 -7.21
CA VAL A 233 -0.11 27.72 -6.53
C VAL A 233 0.04 28.01 -5.05
N LYS A 234 -0.54 27.14 -4.22
CA LYS A 234 -0.31 27.09 -2.77
C LYS A 234 -0.13 25.65 -2.35
N TYR A 235 0.93 25.37 -1.59
CA TYR A 235 1.14 24.04 -1.05
C TYR A 235 1.67 24.06 0.38
N LYS A 236 1.34 22.99 1.10
CA LYS A 236 1.89 22.70 2.42
C LYS A 236 2.19 21.19 2.49
N ILE A 237 3.46 20.87 2.58
CA ILE A 237 3.97 19.50 2.58
C ILE A 237 4.82 19.32 3.83
N ASN A 238 4.48 18.35 4.68
CA ASN A 238 5.37 17.89 5.73
C ASN A 238 6.20 16.74 5.18
N SER A 239 7.49 16.74 5.47
CA SER A 239 8.36 15.63 5.09
C SER A 239 9.39 15.31 6.17
N SER A 240 9.74 14.04 6.25
CA SER A 240 10.84 13.51 7.04
C SER A 240 11.57 12.50 6.17
N LEU A 241 12.62 12.97 5.48
CA LEU A 241 13.36 12.19 4.51
C LEU A 241 14.85 12.21 4.86
N PRO A 242 15.58 11.08 4.80
CA PRO A 242 17.03 11.02 5.05
C PRO A 242 17.83 11.57 3.85
N VAL A 243 17.46 12.76 3.36
CA VAL A 243 18.07 13.45 2.22
C VAL A 243 18.45 14.88 2.60
N LYS A 244 19.41 15.48 1.92
CA LYS A 244 19.68 16.92 2.02
C LYS A 244 18.98 17.64 0.88
N LEU A 245 18.21 18.66 1.23
CA LEU A 245 17.56 19.53 0.26
C LEU A 245 18.41 20.79 0.07
N ALA A 246 18.68 21.13 -1.17
CA ALA A 246 19.23 22.42 -1.56
C ALA A 246 18.08 23.37 -1.94
N PHE A 247 18.19 24.62 -1.54
CA PHE A 247 17.17 25.64 -1.77
C PHE A 247 17.71 26.78 -2.63
N ALA A 248 16.90 27.28 -3.53
CA ALA A 248 17.14 28.50 -4.27
C ALA A 248 16.93 29.73 -3.37
N SER A 249 17.31 30.92 -3.85
CA SER A 249 17.14 32.19 -3.10
C SER A 249 15.71 32.50 -2.72
N ASN A 250 14.72 32.04 -3.49
CA ASN A 250 13.30 32.17 -3.21
C ASN A 250 12.72 31.06 -2.31
N GLY A 251 13.58 30.17 -1.77
CA GLY A 251 13.20 29.07 -0.89
C GLY A 251 12.65 27.83 -1.59
N LEU A 252 12.54 27.81 -2.92
CA LEU A 252 12.16 26.61 -3.67
C LEU A 252 13.28 25.56 -3.62
N VAL A 253 12.89 24.28 -3.57
CA VAL A 253 13.84 23.18 -3.65
C VAL A 253 14.42 23.11 -5.06
N ASN A 254 15.73 23.26 -5.19
CA ASN A 254 16.46 23.20 -6.46
C ASN A 254 17.42 21.99 -6.57
N GLY A 255 17.55 21.20 -5.51
CA GLY A 255 18.34 19.99 -5.53
C GLY A 255 18.01 19.04 -4.38
N VAL A 256 18.22 17.75 -4.60
CA VAL A 256 18.06 16.68 -3.61
C VAL A 256 19.31 15.80 -3.63
N ASP A 257 19.99 15.71 -2.48
CA ASP A 257 21.15 14.84 -2.29
C ASP A 257 20.72 13.60 -1.48
N PHE A 258 20.80 12.44 -2.10
CA PHE A 258 20.48 11.14 -1.51
C PHE A 258 21.64 10.47 -0.78
N THR A 259 22.83 11.05 -0.79
CA THR A 259 24.03 10.48 -0.16
C THR A 259 23.83 10.14 1.31
N PRO A 260 23.16 10.97 2.14
CA PRO A 260 22.92 10.62 3.55
C PRO A 260 22.09 9.37 3.74
N ALA A 261 21.09 9.14 2.87
CA ALA A 261 20.28 7.93 2.91
C ALA A 261 21.11 6.67 2.62
N MET A 262 22.06 6.78 1.68
CA MET A 262 22.88 5.66 1.25
C MET A 262 24.06 5.37 2.21
N GLN A 263 24.62 6.40 2.85
CA GLN A 263 25.78 6.25 3.73
C GLN A 263 25.46 5.63 5.09
N ASN A 264 24.25 5.79 5.58
CA ASN A 264 23.83 5.28 6.90
C ASN A 264 22.55 4.47 6.82
N LEU A 265 22.53 3.49 5.92
CA LEU A 265 21.34 2.63 5.73
C LEU A 265 20.89 1.95 7.02
N ILE A 266 21.82 1.32 7.76
CA ILE A 266 21.48 0.59 9.00
C ILE A 266 20.98 1.54 10.09
N GLY A 267 21.66 2.67 10.30
CA GLY A 267 21.25 3.64 11.32
C GLY A 267 19.91 4.32 10.98
N ASN A 268 19.67 4.62 9.72
CA ASN A 268 18.37 5.14 9.26
C ASN A 268 17.26 4.08 9.38
N TYR A 269 17.63 2.82 9.24
CA TYR A 269 16.70 1.71 9.28
C TYR A 269 16.29 1.33 10.72
N ILE A 270 17.23 1.21 11.66
CA ILE A 270 16.94 0.66 12.98
C ILE A 270 16.62 1.75 14.02
N PHE A 271 17.36 2.88 14.04
CA PHE A 271 17.27 3.89 15.09
C PHE A 271 17.38 5.32 14.57
N ASN A 272 16.46 5.73 13.69
CA ASN A 272 16.53 7.07 13.12
C ASN A 272 15.94 8.19 14.02
N GLY A 273 15.29 7.84 15.12
CA GLY A 273 14.70 8.79 16.08
C GLY A 273 13.28 9.25 15.78
N ASN A 274 12.65 8.76 14.70
CA ASN A 274 11.22 8.90 14.45
C ASN A 274 10.52 7.68 15.07
N ARG A 275 9.72 7.89 16.09
CA ARG A 275 9.15 6.81 16.92
C ARG A 275 7.64 6.87 16.93
N GLY A 276 7.02 5.72 17.06
CA GLY A 276 5.58 5.59 17.18
C GLY A 276 5.18 4.37 17.99
N LEU A 277 3.90 4.27 18.22
CA LEU A 277 3.26 3.14 18.88
C LEU A 277 1.98 2.80 18.17
N SER A 278 1.62 1.53 18.15
CA SER A 278 0.36 1.03 17.64
C SER A 278 -0.18 -0.09 18.52
N VAL A 279 -1.50 -0.20 18.54
CA VAL A 279 -2.24 -1.23 19.27
C VAL A 279 -3.21 -1.90 18.32
N ASP A 280 -3.24 -3.23 18.36
CA ASP A 280 -4.24 -4.04 17.65
C ASP A 280 -5.01 -4.88 18.66
N GLY A 281 -6.29 -5.06 18.41
CA GLY A 281 -7.17 -5.90 19.23
C GLY A 281 -8.01 -6.83 18.39
N GLY A 282 -8.33 -7.99 18.96
CA GLY A 282 -9.15 -8.96 18.26
C GLY A 282 -9.96 -9.86 19.17
N VAL A 283 -11.07 -10.35 18.63
CA VAL A 283 -11.96 -11.30 19.29
C VAL A 283 -12.40 -12.37 18.30
N ILE A 284 -12.53 -13.59 18.79
CA ILE A 284 -13.15 -14.73 18.11
C ILE A 284 -14.20 -15.29 19.05
N TYR A 285 -15.38 -15.54 18.51
CA TYR A 285 -16.49 -16.12 19.26
C TYR A 285 -17.14 -17.26 18.47
N ASP A 286 -17.06 -18.47 18.99
CA ASP A 286 -17.71 -19.64 18.45
C ASP A 286 -19.16 -19.67 18.96
N ILE A 287 -20.14 -19.41 18.06
CA ILE A 287 -21.58 -19.45 18.39
C ILE A 287 -22.01 -20.89 18.61
N ASP A 288 -21.58 -21.76 17.72
CA ASP A 288 -21.79 -23.19 17.72
C ASP A 288 -20.56 -23.90 17.09
N GLU A 289 -20.59 -25.25 17.02
CA GLU A 289 -19.49 -26.04 16.43
C GLU A 289 -19.20 -25.71 14.96
N ALA A 290 -20.17 -25.14 14.24
CA ALA A 290 -20.07 -24.83 12.83
C ALA A 290 -19.85 -23.33 12.55
N THR A 291 -20.28 -22.44 13.45
CA THR A 291 -20.38 -21.01 13.21
C THR A 291 -19.46 -20.22 14.11
N GLN A 292 -18.58 -19.41 13.54
CA GLN A 292 -17.63 -18.56 14.24
C GLN A 292 -17.80 -17.10 13.81
N LEU A 293 -17.89 -16.20 14.77
CA LEU A 293 -17.77 -14.75 14.60
C LEU A 293 -16.36 -14.31 14.91
N SER A 294 -15.91 -13.26 14.26
CA SER A 294 -14.64 -12.61 14.56
C SER A 294 -14.73 -11.11 14.30
N ALA A 295 -14.06 -10.34 15.14
CA ALA A 295 -13.88 -8.91 14.93
C ALA A 295 -12.48 -8.51 15.37
N SER A 296 -11.92 -7.50 14.70
CA SER A 296 -10.62 -6.95 15.07
C SER A 296 -10.45 -5.52 14.57
N PHE A 297 -9.52 -4.83 15.19
CA PHE A 297 -8.95 -3.60 14.69
C PHE A 297 -7.42 -3.73 14.68
N THR A 298 -6.78 -3.14 13.67
CA THR A 298 -5.32 -3.10 13.56
C THR A 298 -4.83 -1.71 13.22
N ASP A 299 -3.59 -1.43 13.60
CA ASP A 299 -2.87 -0.19 13.30
C ASP A 299 -3.48 1.07 13.95
N LEU A 300 -4.14 0.90 15.11
CA LEU A 300 -4.53 2.06 15.93
C LEU A 300 -3.27 2.70 16.53
N GLY A 301 -2.64 3.59 15.77
CA GLY A 301 -1.33 4.10 16.13
C GLY A 301 -0.95 5.38 15.40
N PHE A 302 0.25 5.86 15.75
CA PHE A 302 0.82 7.08 15.19
C PHE A 302 2.34 7.02 15.17
N ILE A 303 2.97 7.86 14.31
CA ILE A 303 4.40 8.08 14.26
C ILE A 303 4.70 9.57 14.46
N MET A 304 5.65 9.86 15.35
CA MET A 304 6.17 11.20 15.60
C MET A 304 7.43 11.42 14.77
N TRP A 305 7.37 12.36 13.86
CA TRP A 305 8.47 12.74 12.97
C TRP A 305 9.26 13.88 13.57
N ARG A 306 10.50 13.63 13.97
CA ARG A 306 11.39 14.58 14.65
C ARG A 306 12.76 14.72 13.99
N LYS A 307 13.18 13.70 13.23
CA LYS A 307 14.47 13.65 12.51
C LYS A 307 14.24 13.84 11.02
N ASN A 308 15.22 14.43 10.36
CA ASN A 308 15.21 14.66 8.90
C ASN A 308 13.97 15.46 8.43
N VAL A 309 13.40 16.28 9.31
CA VAL A 309 12.17 17.03 9.02
C VAL A 309 12.49 18.25 8.16
N ASN A 310 11.74 18.38 7.06
CA ASN A 310 11.71 19.54 6.18
C ASN A 310 10.25 19.78 5.74
N ASN A 311 9.56 20.66 6.46
CA ASN A 311 8.20 21.04 6.09
C ASN A 311 8.26 22.21 5.13
N LEU A 312 7.67 22.05 3.96
CA LEU A 312 7.68 23.00 2.88
C LEU A 312 6.31 23.70 2.81
N THR A 313 6.33 25.02 2.78
CA THR A 313 5.15 25.84 2.49
C THR A 313 5.53 26.80 1.38
N GLY A 314 4.74 26.82 0.32
CA GLY A 314 4.97 27.71 -0.79
C GLY A 314 3.66 28.29 -1.30
N GLU A 315 3.74 29.53 -1.77
CA GLU A 315 2.65 30.19 -2.48
C GLU A 315 3.22 31.06 -3.59
N GLY A 316 2.44 31.26 -4.63
CA GLY A 316 2.77 32.15 -5.72
C GLY A 316 1.59 32.37 -6.64
N LYS A 317 1.63 33.53 -7.26
CA LYS A 317 0.75 33.90 -8.37
C LYS A 317 1.60 34.36 -9.52
N PHE A 318 1.33 33.82 -10.67
CA PHE A 318 2.00 34.17 -11.91
C PHE A 318 0.96 34.57 -12.93
N VAL A 319 1.13 35.75 -13.50
CA VAL A 319 0.30 36.23 -14.60
C VAL A 319 1.17 36.35 -15.84
N PHE A 320 0.81 35.60 -16.86
CA PHE A 320 1.52 35.62 -18.13
C PHE A 320 0.61 36.27 -19.18
N SER A 321 0.99 37.45 -19.65
CA SER A 321 0.25 38.24 -20.65
C SER A 321 0.84 38.19 -22.06
N GLY A 322 1.67 37.16 -22.31
CA GLY A 322 2.35 36.99 -23.60
C GLY A 322 3.81 37.39 -23.58
N ILE A 323 4.46 37.25 -24.70
CA ILE A 323 5.88 37.54 -24.90
C ILE A 323 6.00 38.51 -26.04
N ASP A 324 6.76 39.59 -25.82
CA ASP A 324 7.14 40.50 -26.88
C ASP A 324 8.25 39.84 -27.74
N LEU A 325 7.82 39.18 -28.82
CA LEU A 325 8.74 38.50 -29.73
C LEU A 325 9.76 39.46 -30.37
N ASN A 326 9.43 40.74 -30.54
CA ASN A 326 10.36 41.71 -31.13
C ASN A 326 11.60 41.89 -30.26
N LYS A 327 11.44 41.88 -28.95
CA LYS A 327 12.53 41.99 -27.99
C LYS A 327 13.52 40.80 -28.11
N TYR A 328 13.06 39.65 -28.51
CA TYR A 328 13.87 38.44 -28.62
C TYR A 328 14.41 38.22 -30.03
N LEU A 329 13.64 38.58 -31.08
CA LEU A 329 14.06 38.44 -32.47
C LEU A 329 15.11 39.46 -32.88
N LEU A 330 15.06 40.67 -32.31
CA LEU A 330 16.01 41.74 -32.64
C LEU A 330 17.35 41.60 -31.91
N ASN A 331 17.46 40.82 -30.82
CA ASN A 331 18.69 40.61 -30.06
C ASN A 331 18.92 39.10 -29.82
N PRO A 332 19.14 38.29 -30.85
CA PRO A 332 19.39 36.86 -30.68
C PRO A 332 20.73 36.68 -29.98
N GLY A 333 20.72 36.11 -28.77
CA GLY A 333 21.91 35.81 -27.97
C GLY A 333 22.05 36.57 -26.66
N GLN A 334 21.34 37.65 -26.42
CA GLN A 334 21.36 38.36 -25.13
C GLN A 334 20.16 38.02 -24.21
N ASN A 335 19.09 37.48 -24.76
CA ASN A 335 17.90 37.12 -23.99
C ASN A 335 17.42 35.71 -24.36
N ASP A 336 17.80 34.72 -23.59
CA ASP A 336 17.20 33.39 -23.70
C ASP A 336 15.77 33.45 -23.15
N LEU A 337 14.78 33.29 -24.04
CA LEU A 337 13.37 33.31 -23.73
C LEU A 337 13.01 32.32 -22.62
N LEU A 338 13.60 31.14 -22.66
CA LEU A 338 13.37 30.08 -21.69
C LEU A 338 13.94 30.47 -20.33
N VAL A 339 15.09 31.17 -20.29
CA VAL A 339 15.70 31.67 -19.05
C VAL A 339 14.81 32.77 -18.46
N ALA A 340 14.35 33.72 -19.26
CA ALA A 340 13.48 34.82 -18.80
C ALA A 340 12.13 34.31 -18.26
N LEU A 341 11.53 33.32 -18.94
CA LEU A 341 10.31 32.67 -18.48
C LEU A 341 10.52 31.89 -17.16
N LYS A 342 11.63 31.13 -17.08
CA LYS A 342 12.05 30.41 -15.88
C LYS A 342 12.27 31.39 -14.71
N ASP A 343 12.96 32.50 -14.93
CA ASP A 343 13.24 33.49 -13.89
C ASP A 343 11.95 34.18 -13.44
N SER A 344 11.06 34.52 -14.36
CA SER A 344 9.74 35.07 -14.03
C SER A 344 8.91 34.11 -13.19
N LEU A 345 8.86 32.85 -13.55
CA LEU A 345 8.18 31.80 -12.77
C LEU A 345 8.85 31.64 -11.41
N THR A 346 10.18 31.58 -11.36
CA THR A 346 10.94 31.42 -10.11
C THR A 346 10.69 32.58 -9.16
N ASN A 347 10.67 33.83 -9.67
CA ASN A 347 10.42 35.01 -8.86
C ASN A 347 8.96 35.17 -8.42
N ALA A 348 8.02 34.63 -9.17
CA ALA A 348 6.60 34.64 -8.81
C ALA A 348 6.25 33.68 -7.65
N PHE A 349 7.13 32.71 -7.35
CA PHE A 349 6.89 31.72 -6.31
C PHE A 349 7.86 31.90 -5.14
N GLN A 350 7.30 31.97 -3.94
CA GLN A 350 8.07 32.00 -2.69
C GLN A 350 7.78 30.74 -1.88
N ALA A 351 8.82 30.19 -1.31
CA ALA A 351 8.71 29.04 -0.45
C ALA A 351 9.49 29.24 0.85
N SER A 352 9.06 28.57 1.88
CA SER A 352 9.73 28.53 3.17
C SER A 352 9.85 27.09 3.65
N SER A 353 10.92 26.81 4.38
CA SER A 353 11.17 25.51 4.99
C SER A 353 11.26 25.64 6.50
N THR A 354 10.64 24.71 7.21
CA THR A 354 10.75 24.60 8.67
C THR A 354 11.10 23.18 9.09
N LYS A 355 11.83 23.05 10.20
CA LYS A 355 12.22 21.75 10.78
C LYS A 355 11.36 21.34 11.97
N LYS A 356 10.13 21.87 12.07
CA LYS A 356 9.21 21.57 13.18
C LYS A 356 8.68 20.13 13.06
N GLY A 357 8.86 19.33 14.10
CA GLY A 357 8.32 17.98 14.16
C GLY A 357 6.80 17.93 13.99
N TYR A 358 6.28 16.81 13.50
CA TYR A 358 4.85 16.58 13.28
C TYR A 358 4.48 15.13 13.57
N ILE A 359 3.19 14.83 13.58
CA ILE A 359 2.65 13.50 13.86
C ILE A 359 1.79 13.07 12.67
N THR A 360 1.86 11.80 12.30
CA THR A 360 0.94 11.14 11.38
C THR A 360 0.30 9.93 12.05
N ALA A 361 -1.01 9.75 11.87
CA ALA A 361 -1.69 8.51 12.24
C ALA A 361 -1.42 7.44 11.18
N LEU A 362 -1.41 6.18 11.61
CA LEU A 362 -1.46 5.03 10.69
C LEU A 362 -2.88 4.86 10.12
N PRO A 363 -3.04 4.21 8.96
CA PRO A 363 -4.35 3.78 8.48
C PRO A 363 -4.95 2.73 9.43
N LEU A 364 -6.03 3.08 10.14
CA LEU A 364 -6.75 2.16 11.01
C LEU A 364 -7.57 1.19 10.16
N ASN A 365 -7.44 -0.10 10.43
CA ASN A 365 -8.22 -1.16 9.79
C ASN A 365 -9.19 -1.80 10.79
N LEU A 366 -10.46 -1.92 10.39
CA LEU A 366 -11.49 -2.61 11.14
C LEU A 366 -11.96 -3.83 10.35
N TYR A 367 -12.06 -4.98 11.01
CA TYR A 367 -12.54 -6.23 10.44
C TYR A 367 -13.71 -6.76 11.25
N GLY A 368 -14.74 -7.24 10.59
CA GLY A 368 -15.84 -7.96 11.20
C GLY A 368 -16.28 -9.10 10.29
N GLY A 369 -16.32 -10.33 10.77
CA GLY A 369 -16.58 -11.48 9.92
C GLY A 369 -17.34 -12.61 10.60
N ILE A 370 -17.98 -13.41 9.77
CA ILE A 370 -18.66 -14.65 10.14
C ILE A 370 -18.19 -15.76 9.21
N THR A 371 -17.91 -16.93 9.75
CA THR A 371 -17.65 -18.12 8.96
C THR A 371 -18.52 -19.28 9.44
N ARG A 372 -18.99 -20.13 8.51
CA ARG A 372 -19.80 -21.30 8.80
C ARG A 372 -19.30 -22.52 8.05
N GLN A 373 -19.14 -23.63 8.76
CA GLN A 373 -18.83 -24.93 8.19
C GLN A 373 -20.07 -25.47 7.48
N LEU A 374 -19.98 -25.67 6.16
CA LEU A 374 -21.07 -26.21 5.34
C LEU A 374 -20.95 -27.74 5.18
N LEU A 375 -19.71 -28.20 4.95
CA LEU A 375 -19.32 -29.61 4.82
C LEU A 375 -18.03 -29.83 5.62
N PRO A 376 -17.63 -31.06 5.94
CA PRO A 376 -16.40 -31.34 6.70
C PRO A 376 -15.14 -30.68 6.15
N ASN A 377 -15.11 -30.43 4.84
CA ASN A 377 -13.97 -29.85 4.13
C ASN A 377 -14.28 -28.50 3.45
N LEU A 378 -15.49 -27.94 3.63
CA LEU A 378 -15.92 -26.72 2.99
C LEU A 378 -16.53 -25.75 4.02
N ARG A 379 -15.96 -24.53 4.10
CA ARG A 379 -16.43 -23.43 4.95
C ARG A 379 -16.77 -22.21 4.10
N ALA A 380 -17.94 -21.61 4.32
CA ALA A 380 -18.29 -20.33 3.74
C ALA A 380 -17.97 -19.20 4.73
N GLY A 381 -17.70 -18.01 4.22
CA GLY A 381 -17.43 -16.84 5.05
C GLY A 381 -17.93 -15.55 4.41
N ALA A 382 -18.24 -14.58 5.28
CA ALA A 382 -18.48 -13.20 4.92
C ALA A 382 -17.70 -12.29 5.86
N MET A 383 -17.07 -11.23 5.33
CA MET A 383 -16.28 -10.29 6.11
C MET A 383 -16.50 -8.86 5.58
N THR A 384 -16.65 -7.93 6.50
CA THR A 384 -16.54 -6.49 6.24
C THR A 384 -15.15 -6.01 6.68
N TRP A 385 -14.48 -5.26 5.81
CA TRP A 385 -13.27 -4.52 6.14
C TRP A 385 -13.48 -3.04 5.88
N ILE A 386 -13.02 -2.20 6.80
CA ILE A 386 -13.10 -0.74 6.72
C ILE A 386 -11.72 -0.16 7.02
N GLU A 387 -11.12 0.49 6.04
CA GLU A 387 -9.90 1.28 6.22
C GLU A 387 -10.27 2.74 6.47
N ILE A 388 -9.71 3.29 7.54
CA ILE A 388 -9.87 4.70 7.91
C ILE A 388 -8.49 5.36 7.88
N ASN A 389 -8.30 6.28 6.97
CA ASN A 389 -7.09 7.09 6.92
C ASN A 389 -7.43 8.60 6.95
N SER A 390 -6.40 9.45 6.96
CA SER A 390 -6.57 10.91 7.09
C SER A 390 -7.36 11.57 5.95
N LEU A 391 -7.60 10.87 4.84
CA LEU A 391 -8.22 11.44 3.64
C LEU A 391 -9.58 10.83 3.34
N HIS A 392 -9.83 9.58 3.70
CA HIS A 392 -11.09 8.89 3.38
C HIS A 392 -11.29 7.61 4.18
N ILE A 393 -12.54 7.14 4.15
CA ILE A 393 -12.99 5.86 4.69
C ILE A 393 -13.29 4.94 3.50
N ARG A 394 -12.77 3.71 3.54
CA ARG A 394 -12.93 2.72 2.47
C ARG A 394 -13.56 1.43 3.01
N PRO A 395 -14.88 1.25 2.89
CA PRO A 395 -15.53 0.00 3.24
C PRO A 395 -15.41 -1.02 2.11
N SER A 396 -15.35 -2.30 2.48
CA SER A 396 -15.52 -3.43 1.57
C SER A 396 -16.30 -4.56 2.22
N LEU A 397 -16.94 -5.39 1.40
CA LEU A 397 -17.58 -6.63 1.79
C LEU A 397 -16.99 -7.77 0.96
N THR A 398 -16.54 -8.83 1.63
CA THR A 398 -15.96 -10.01 0.99
C THR A 398 -16.74 -11.25 1.38
N LEU A 399 -17.12 -12.04 0.38
CA LEU A 399 -17.67 -13.39 0.53
C LEU A 399 -16.57 -14.40 0.18
N SER A 400 -16.54 -15.56 0.83
CA SER A 400 -15.52 -16.58 0.59
C SER A 400 -16.06 -17.99 0.65
N LEU A 401 -15.40 -18.87 -0.10
CA LEU A 401 -15.50 -20.32 0.02
C LEU A 401 -14.11 -20.87 0.28
N ASN A 402 -13.97 -21.65 1.36
CA ASN A 402 -12.70 -22.14 1.87
C ASN A 402 -12.73 -23.67 1.86
N PHE A 403 -11.86 -24.27 1.09
CA PHE A 403 -11.80 -25.70 0.87
C PHE A 403 -10.53 -26.31 1.46
N THR A 404 -10.70 -27.25 2.40
CA THR A 404 -9.60 -27.94 3.11
C THR A 404 -9.80 -29.44 3.03
N PRO A 405 -9.52 -30.09 1.87
CA PRO A 405 -9.80 -31.51 1.66
C PRO A 405 -8.96 -32.40 2.57
N PHE A 406 -7.76 -31.96 2.90
CA PHE A 406 -6.87 -32.61 3.85
C PHE A 406 -6.00 -31.59 4.58
N LYS A 407 -5.44 -31.97 5.73
CA LYS A 407 -4.78 -31.05 6.67
C LYS A 407 -3.55 -30.30 6.11
N ALA A 408 -2.95 -30.80 5.01
CA ALA A 408 -1.78 -30.19 4.39
C ALA A 408 -2.12 -29.29 3.19
N PHE A 409 -3.40 -29.09 2.88
CA PHE A 409 -3.82 -28.26 1.76
C PHE A 409 -5.04 -27.42 2.15
N ALA A 410 -4.95 -26.13 1.88
CA ALA A 410 -6.09 -25.22 1.97
C ALA A 410 -6.15 -24.36 0.69
N ALA A 411 -7.35 -24.20 0.17
CA ALA A 411 -7.65 -23.29 -0.93
C ALA A 411 -8.81 -22.37 -0.53
N THR A 412 -8.75 -21.12 -0.94
CA THR A 412 -9.78 -20.13 -0.72
C THR A 412 -10.11 -19.44 -2.02
N MET A 413 -11.38 -19.24 -2.27
CA MET A 413 -11.88 -18.34 -3.31
C MET A 413 -12.69 -17.24 -2.64
N SER A 414 -12.44 -15.99 -3.00
CA SER A 414 -13.11 -14.82 -2.42
C SER A 414 -13.68 -13.91 -3.51
N TYR A 415 -14.78 -13.24 -3.18
CA TYR A 415 -15.39 -12.22 -4.03
C TYR A 415 -15.60 -10.96 -3.21
N THR A 416 -14.95 -9.87 -3.62
CA THR A 416 -14.96 -8.61 -2.86
C THR A 416 -15.67 -7.51 -3.63
N ILE A 417 -16.55 -6.81 -2.92
CA ILE A 417 -17.26 -5.61 -3.34
C ILE A 417 -16.62 -4.43 -2.62
N MET A 418 -16.10 -3.46 -3.37
CA MET A 418 -15.51 -2.25 -2.80
C MET A 418 -15.95 -1.02 -3.59
N ASN A 419 -16.34 0.05 -2.89
CA ASN A 419 -16.78 1.31 -3.50
C ASN A 419 -17.85 1.12 -4.59
N ASN A 420 -18.83 0.26 -4.35
CA ASN A 420 -19.91 -0.09 -5.28
C ASN A 420 -19.45 -0.63 -6.65
N LYS A 421 -18.23 -1.16 -6.75
CA LYS A 421 -17.71 -1.82 -7.94
C LYS A 421 -17.54 -3.31 -7.68
N PHE A 422 -18.25 -4.12 -8.44
CA PHE A 422 -18.27 -5.58 -8.35
C PHE A 422 -17.27 -6.16 -9.35
N ASN A 423 -16.06 -6.52 -8.95
CA ASN A 423 -15.15 -7.16 -9.90
C ASN A 423 -13.83 -7.68 -9.32
N GLN A 424 -13.77 -7.97 -8.03
CA GLN A 424 -12.54 -8.49 -7.44
C GLN A 424 -12.75 -9.96 -7.04
N ILE A 425 -12.09 -10.86 -7.74
CA ILE A 425 -12.05 -12.28 -7.42
C ILE A 425 -10.67 -12.59 -6.88
N GLY A 426 -10.59 -13.01 -5.62
CA GLY A 426 -9.37 -13.44 -4.97
C GLY A 426 -9.29 -14.96 -4.90
N THR A 427 -8.07 -15.47 -4.80
CA THR A 427 -7.80 -16.86 -4.50
C THR A 427 -6.56 -17.00 -3.63
N GLY A 428 -6.50 -18.07 -2.85
CA GLY A 428 -5.37 -18.40 -2.01
C GLY A 428 -5.15 -19.90 -1.93
N PHE A 429 -3.88 -20.26 -1.86
CA PHE A 429 -3.46 -21.64 -1.70
C PHE A 429 -2.39 -21.74 -0.61
N ALA A 430 -2.51 -22.73 0.26
CA ALA A 430 -1.50 -23.06 1.25
C ALA A 430 -1.22 -24.57 1.20
N PHE A 431 0.05 -24.94 1.14
CA PHE A 431 0.54 -26.29 1.06
C PHE A 431 1.53 -26.58 2.18
N GLY A 432 1.35 -27.67 2.88
CA GLY A 432 2.19 -28.09 3.99
C GLY A 432 1.53 -27.82 5.35
N ARG A 433 1.93 -28.59 6.35
CA ARG A 433 1.40 -28.49 7.71
C ARG A 433 2.46 -28.81 8.77
N ARG A 434 3.34 -29.74 8.46
CA ARG A 434 4.43 -30.19 9.34
C ARG A 434 5.75 -29.84 8.68
N GLY A 435 6.66 -29.26 9.43
CA GLY A 435 7.96 -28.83 8.92
C GLY A 435 7.87 -27.52 8.17
N ALA A 436 7.37 -27.51 6.94
CA ALA A 436 7.26 -26.29 6.12
C ALA A 436 5.87 -26.11 5.52
N GLN A 437 5.45 -24.86 5.35
CA GLN A 437 4.26 -24.46 4.61
C GLN A 437 4.64 -23.41 3.58
N PHE A 438 4.18 -23.61 2.34
CA PHE A 438 4.23 -22.61 1.27
C PHE A 438 2.83 -22.05 1.07
N TYR A 439 2.73 -20.77 0.82
CA TYR A 439 1.44 -20.17 0.49
C TYR A 439 1.57 -19.07 -0.55
N ILE A 440 0.50 -18.88 -1.32
CA ILE A 440 0.34 -17.81 -2.28
C ILE A 440 -1.11 -17.36 -2.29
N LEU A 441 -1.33 -16.06 -2.25
CA LEU A 441 -2.65 -15.42 -2.21
C LEU A 441 -2.70 -14.27 -3.18
N THR A 442 -3.88 -14.05 -3.78
CA THR A 442 -4.23 -12.83 -4.49
C THR A 442 -5.67 -12.46 -4.18
N ASP A 443 -5.97 -11.18 -3.99
CA ASP A 443 -7.35 -10.69 -3.81
C ASP A 443 -7.97 -10.21 -5.12
N ASN A 444 -7.19 -10.17 -6.20
CA ASN A 444 -7.69 -9.82 -7.53
C ASN A 444 -6.95 -10.58 -8.62
N ILE A 445 -7.64 -11.52 -9.23
CA ILE A 445 -7.12 -12.24 -10.40
C ILE A 445 -7.40 -11.38 -11.64
N PRO A 446 -6.37 -10.94 -12.40
CA PRO A 446 -6.58 -10.27 -13.66
C PRO A 446 -7.28 -11.21 -14.65
N VAL A 447 -8.44 -10.80 -15.16
CA VAL A 447 -9.24 -11.64 -16.06
C VAL A 447 -8.67 -11.65 -17.50
N ARG A 448 -7.91 -10.61 -17.86
CA ARG A 448 -7.30 -10.47 -19.19
C ARG A 448 -5.84 -10.08 -19.09
N PHE A 449 -5.03 -10.72 -19.90
CA PHE A 449 -3.62 -10.39 -20.10
C PHE A 449 -3.38 -9.96 -21.54
N THR A 450 -2.47 -9.04 -21.75
CA THR A 450 -1.95 -8.67 -23.07
C THR A 450 -0.45 -8.87 -23.11
N ARG A 451 0.08 -9.12 -24.30
CA ARG A 451 1.52 -9.26 -24.51
C ARG A 451 2.03 -8.05 -25.31
N ASP A 452 3.05 -7.41 -24.82
CA ASP A 452 3.78 -6.42 -25.58
C ASP A 452 4.67 -7.12 -26.62
N VAL A 453 4.51 -6.78 -27.88
CA VAL A 453 5.25 -7.38 -29.00
C VAL A 453 6.73 -7.00 -28.94
N SER A 454 7.06 -5.78 -28.45
CA SER A 454 8.42 -5.26 -28.41
C SER A 454 9.25 -5.84 -27.26
N THR A 455 8.66 -5.98 -26.07
CA THR A 455 9.33 -6.43 -24.86
C THR A 455 9.05 -7.88 -24.51
N SER A 456 8.06 -8.51 -25.18
CA SER A 456 7.53 -9.84 -24.86
C SER A 456 6.94 -9.96 -23.44
N LEU A 457 6.77 -8.86 -22.74
CA LEU A 457 6.16 -8.82 -21.41
C LEU A 457 4.67 -9.07 -21.46
N ILE A 458 4.16 -9.78 -20.47
CA ILE A 458 2.72 -10.04 -20.31
C ILE A 458 2.19 -9.07 -19.25
N TRP A 459 1.19 -8.28 -19.61
CA TRP A 459 0.58 -7.28 -18.75
C TRP A 459 -0.87 -7.63 -18.39
N PRO A 460 -1.32 -7.35 -17.16
CA PRO A 460 -2.71 -7.50 -16.78
C PRO A 460 -3.55 -6.38 -17.43
N TYR A 461 -4.14 -6.66 -18.56
CA TYR A 461 -4.74 -5.66 -19.46
C TYR A 461 -5.85 -4.82 -18.84
N ASN A 462 -6.76 -5.44 -18.09
CA ASN A 462 -7.93 -4.75 -17.51
C ASN A 462 -7.88 -4.61 -15.98
N ALA A 463 -6.74 -4.83 -15.36
CA ALA A 463 -6.61 -4.70 -13.91
C ALA A 463 -6.50 -3.22 -13.50
N ARG A 464 -7.35 -2.81 -12.56
CA ARG A 464 -7.23 -1.57 -11.80
C ARG A 464 -6.60 -1.80 -10.43
N MET A 465 -6.46 -3.02 -10.09
CA MET A 465 -5.86 -3.51 -8.85
C MET A 465 -5.16 -4.83 -9.15
N ILE A 466 -4.00 -4.96 -8.62
CA ILE A 466 -3.19 -6.17 -8.68
C ILE A 466 -2.84 -6.54 -7.24
N SER A 467 -2.66 -7.83 -6.93
CA SER A 467 -2.56 -8.31 -5.58
C SER A 467 -1.73 -9.58 -5.48
N LEU A 468 -0.71 -9.61 -4.63
CA LEU A 468 0.02 -10.84 -4.32
C LEU A 468 0.51 -10.85 -2.87
N ARG A 469 0.32 -11.97 -2.22
CA ARG A 469 1.03 -12.32 -1.00
C ARG A 469 1.53 -13.75 -1.10
N PHE A 470 2.77 -14.00 -0.76
CA PHE A 470 3.35 -15.34 -0.74
C PHE A 470 4.39 -15.47 0.37
N GLY A 471 4.68 -16.70 0.75
CA GLY A 471 5.72 -16.95 1.72
C GLY A 471 5.87 -18.41 2.14
N VAL A 472 6.82 -18.60 3.05
CA VAL A 472 7.22 -19.90 3.60
C VAL A 472 7.31 -19.83 5.11
N ASN A 473 6.61 -20.70 5.82
CA ASN A 473 6.64 -20.82 7.27
C ASN A 473 7.22 -22.16 7.70
N LEU A 474 7.90 -22.20 8.85
CA LEU A 474 8.36 -23.42 9.48
C LEU A 474 7.52 -23.72 10.71
N PHE A 475 7.13 -24.99 10.90
CA PHE A 475 6.28 -25.44 11.99
C PHE A 475 6.90 -26.53 12.83
N PHE A 476 6.70 -26.44 14.15
CA PHE A 476 7.17 -27.41 15.10
C PHE A 476 6.05 -27.74 16.10
N GLY A 477 6.06 -28.99 16.60
CA GLY A 477 5.09 -29.42 17.62
C GLY A 477 3.65 -29.52 17.09
N CYS A 478 3.47 -29.77 15.80
CA CYS A 478 2.15 -30.10 15.27
C CYS A 478 1.76 -31.53 15.68
N ASP A 479 0.58 -31.73 16.30
CA ASP A 479 0.16 -33.02 16.86
C ASP A 479 0.14 -34.12 15.81
N LYS A 480 0.78 -35.24 16.15
CA LYS A 480 0.81 -36.47 15.31
C LYS A 480 -0.50 -37.28 15.38
N LYS A 481 -1.36 -37.01 16.39
CA LYS A 481 -2.60 -37.77 16.57
C LYS A 481 -3.63 -37.35 15.53
N GLU A 482 -3.79 -38.19 14.51
CA GLU A 482 -4.93 -38.29 13.59
C GLU A 482 -4.54 -38.64 12.14
N GLU A 483 -3.50 -39.47 11.98
CA GLU A 483 -3.21 -40.12 10.66
C GLU A 483 -4.06 -41.36 10.41
N GLY A 484 -5.09 -41.61 11.19
CA GLY A 484 -5.94 -42.78 11.04
C GLY A 484 -7.32 -42.55 11.64
N SER A 485 -8.14 -41.82 10.96
CA SER A 485 -9.59 -42.09 10.78
C SER A 485 -10.25 -40.87 10.13
N GLY A 486 -10.79 -41.05 8.93
CA GLY A 486 -11.97 -40.35 8.49
C GLY A 486 -13.10 -40.76 9.44
N SER A 487 -13.23 -40.06 10.53
CA SER A 487 -14.35 -40.20 11.44
C SER A 487 -14.90 -38.80 11.71
N ALA A 488 -16.10 -38.58 11.14
CA ALA A 488 -17.05 -37.67 11.69
C ALA A 488 -16.98 -37.70 13.22
N GLY A 489 -17.02 -36.52 13.86
CA GLY A 489 -16.91 -36.38 15.30
C GLY A 489 -17.66 -37.45 16.06
N LYS A 490 -16.93 -38.31 16.76
CA LYS A 490 -17.53 -39.08 17.84
C LYS A 490 -17.91 -38.08 18.93
N ALA A 491 -19.21 -37.82 19.04
CA ALA A 491 -19.78 -37.26 20.23
C ALA A 491 -19.14 -37.96 21.45
N ARG A 492 -18.44 -37.23 22.28
CA ARG A 492 -18.06 -37.68 23.62
C ARG A 492 -19.37 -37.81 24.37
N ASN A 493 -19.93 -39.04 24.41
CA ASN A 493 -20.91 -39.38 25.44
C ASN A 493 -20.28 -39.04 26.79
N PRO A 494 -20.88 -38.19 27.58
CA PRO A 494 -20.55 -38.09 28.99
C PRO A 494 -20.91 -39.44 29.59
N LYS A 495 -19.93 -40.26 29.95
CA LYS A 495 -20.17 -41.39 30.84
C LYS A 495 -20.65 -40.78 32.16
N SER A 496 -21.97 -40.71 32.31
CA SER A 496 -22.57 -40.60 33.61
C SER A 496 -22.08 -41.78 34.44
N LYS A 497 -21.28 -41.52 35.46
CA LYS A 497 -21.10 -42.45 36.56
C LYS A 497 -22.48 -42.57 37.22
N MET A 498 -23.26 -43.55 36.76
CA MET A 498 -24.41 -44.02 37.48
C MET A 498 -23.90 -44.67 38.76
N ASN A 499 -24.06 -43.97 39.88
CA ASN A 499 -23.92 -44.55 41.18
C ASN A 499 -24.97 -45.70 41.30
N SER A 500 -24.44 -46.90 41.31
CA SER A 500 -25.23 -48.12 41.62
C SER A 500 -25.52 -48.14 43.13
N ASN A 501 -26.42 -47.36 43.58
CA ASN A 501 -27.06 -47.55 44.92
C ASN A 501 -28.42 -46.88 44.91
N CYS A 502 -29.41 -47.56 44.32
CA CYS A 502 -30.82 -47.37 44.65
C CYS A 502 -31.34 -48.70 45.13
N PRO A 503 -31.87 -48.79 46.36
CA PRO A 503 -32.51 -50.00 46.85
C PRO A 503 -33.83 -50.20 46.10
N ALA A 504 -34.03 -51.45 45.69
CA ALA A 504 -35.27 -51.92 45.16
C ALA A 504 -36.41 -51.77 46.17
N TYR A 505 -37.48 -51.14 45.78
CA TYR A 505 -38.78 -51.35 46.44
C TYR A 505 -39.57 -52.40 45.68
N ASN A 506 -40.18 -53.27 46.48
CA ASN A 506 -41.05 -54.42 46.14
C ASN A 506 -42.11 -54.09 45.08
#